data_96b50f904936503cea39f8fa8038f937
#
_entry.id   96b50f904936503cea39f8fa8038f937
#
_cell.length_a   1.000
_cell.length_b   1.000
_cell.length_c   1.000
_cell.angle_alpha   90.00
_cell.angle_beta   90.00
_cell.angle_gamma   90.00
#
_symmetry.space_group_name_H-M   'P 1'
#
loop_
_entity.id
_entity.type
_entity.pdbx_description
1 polymer ?
#
loop_
_entity_poly.entity_id
_entity_poly.type
_entity_poly.pdbx_seq_one_letter_code
_entity_poly.pdbx_strand_id
1 'polypeptide(L)'
;MFFCKLFIFSGMIKRVKKGCIGGIGMSTTREQIQCGPYTLDFGKKTMIMGILNATPDSFSDGGKFNEIENAVIRAKEMVRNGADIIDIGGESTRPGFAAVPVEEELERVIPIIRAIAEHIEVPISIDTYKAEVAKQAIEAGAHIINDIWGAKADENMGRVAADYDVPIVLMHNRHNRDYKVFMRDVINDLYESIAIVKNAGVKDEKIIVDPGIGFARDYQENLLTMRNLDTFVKLGYPVLLGTSRKTMIGQALDLPVHERMEGTGATICYGIQKGCHIIRVHDVKEMSRMAKMMDALMGKGETVG
;
A
#
# COMPACT_ATOMS: atom_id res chain seq x y z
N MET A 1 23.02 53.31 -30.25
CA MET A 1 22.27 54.52 -30.02
C MET A 1 20.89 54.38 -30.66
N PHE A 2 19.94 53.76 -29.94
CA PHE A 2 18.52 53.77 -30.28
C PHE A 2 17.71 53.74 -29.00
N PHE A 3 17.05 54.84 -28.77
CA PHE A 3 16.11 55.05 -27.67
C PHE A 3 14.83 54.29 -27.94
N CYS A 4 14.34 53.49 -26.97
CA CYS A 4 12.99 52.96 -26.98
C CYS A 4 12.16 53.64 -25.91
N LYS A 5 11.14 54.37 -26.38
CA LYS A 5 10.22 55.20 -25.58
C LYS A 5 9.28 54.30 -24.74
N LEU A 6 9.22 54.62 -23.46
CA LEU A 6 8.22 54.12 -22.51
C LEU A 6 6.87 54.81 -22.81
N PHE A 7 5.82 54.05 -23.12
CA PHE A 7 4.43 54.53 -23.14
C PHE A 7 3.71 54.01 -21.90
N ILE A 8 3.39 54.92 -21.00
CA ILE A 8 2.49 54.70 -19.89
C ILE A 8 1.07 54.87 -20.39
N PHE A 9 0.23 53.85 -20.32
CA PHE A 9 -1.22 53.98 -20.45
C PHE A 9 -1.89 53.69 -19.13
N SER A 10 -2.38 54.73 -18.50
CA SER A 10 -3.32 54.75 -17.38
C SER A 10 -4.73 54.46 -17.93
N GLY A 11 -5.46 53.57 -17.32
CA GLY A 11 -6.90 53.52 -17.57
C GLY A 11 -7.60 52.19 -17.26
N MET A 12 -8.35 52.20 -16.16
CA MET A 12 -9.55 51.37 -15.89
C MET A 12 -9.42 49.83 -15.85
N ILE A 13 -9.16 49.33 -14.65
CA ILE A 13 -9.50 47.92 -14.31
C ILE A 13 -11.00 47.81 -14.08
N LYS A 14 -11.77 47.37 -15.07
CA LYS A 14 -13.14 46.86 -14.88
C LYS A 14 -13.05 45.48 -14.21
N ARG A 15 -13.61 45.36 -13.00
CA ARG A 15 -13.85 44.09 -12.32
C ARG A 15 -14.70 43.19 -13.22
N VAL A 16 -14.09 42.19 -13.84
CA VAL A 16 -14.82 41.07 -14.44
C VAL A 16 -15.25 40.16 -13.30
N LYS A 17 -16.57 39.99 -13.12
CA LYS A 17 -17.16 39.00 -12.23
C LYS A 17 -16.65 37.64 -12.71
N LYS A 18 -16.00 36.85 -11.81
CA LYS A 18 -15.70 35.43 -12.01
C LYS A 18 -17.01 34.67 -12.27
N GLY A 19 -17.33 34.45 -13.55
CA GLY A 19 -18.31 33.45 -13.95
C GLY A 19 -17.74 32.08 -13.65
N CYS A 20 -18.56 31.20 -13.06
CA CYS A 20 -18.25 29.81 -12.77
C CYS A 20 -17.88 29.06 -14.07
N ILE A 21 -16.58 28.87 -14.29
CA ILE A 21 -16.10 27.78 -15.14
C ILE A 21 -16.11 26.57 -14.21
N GLY A 22 -16.99 25.61 -14.50
CA GLY A 22 -17.03 24.33 -13.78
C GLY A 22 -15.64 23.71 -13.81
N GLY A 23 -14.90 23.85 -12.74
CA GLY A 23 -13.66 23.15 -12.52
C GLY A 23 -14.00 21.67 -12.44
N ILE A 24 -13.41 20.87 -13.31
CA ILE A 24 -13.22 19.44 -13.09
C ILE A 24 -12.48 19.39 -11.75
N GLY A 25 -13.18 19.02 -10.67
CA GLY A 25 -12.61 18.92 -9.35
C GLY A 25 -11.42 17.97 -9.42
N MET A 26 -10.21 18.47 -9.22
CA MET A 26 -9.07 17.62 -8.91
C MET A 26 -9.49 16.83 -7.68
N SER A 27 -9.67 15.53 -7.83
CA SER A 27 -9.87 14.61 -6.71
C SER A 27 -8.65 14.77 -5.80
N THR A 28 -8.83 15.47 -4.68
CA THR A 28 -7.80 15.50 -3.63
C THR A 28 -7.74 14.10 -3.05
N THR A 29 -6.55 13.49 -3.07
CA THR A 29 -6.33 12.21 -2.40
C THR A 29 -6.81 12.32 -0.97
N ARG A 30 -7.49 11.31 -0.48
CA ARG A 30 -8.03 11.31 0.88
C ARG A 30 -6.90 11.30 1.88
N GLU A 31 -6.97 12.22 2.82
CA GLU A 31 -5.93 12.41 3.83
C GLU A 31 -6.03 11.39 4.97
N GLN A 32 -7.22 10.78 5.17
CA GLN A 32 -7.47 9.88 6.31
C GLN A 32 -8.32 8.67 5.92
N ILE A 33 -8.03 7.52 6.54
CA ILE A 33 -8.84 6.29 6.49
C ILE A 33 -9.06 5.78 7.90
N GLN A 34 -10.33 5.49 8.24
CA GLN A 34 -10.70 4.83 9.49
C GLN A 34 -10.60 3.32 9.37
N CYS A 35 -9.85 2.68 10.28
CA CYS A 35 -9.60 1.24 10.37
C CYS A 35 -10.02 0.74 11.77
N GLY A 36 -11.29 0.41 11.98
CA GLY A 36 -11.81 0.12 13.33
C GLY A 36 -11.55 1.29 14.28
N PRO A 37 -10.87 1.08 15.43
CA PRO A 37 -10.55 2.15 16.39
C PRO A 37 -9.40 3.07 15.92
N TYR A 38 -8.70 2.73 14.86
CA TYR A 38 -7.50 3.45 14.38
C TYR A 38 -7.81 4.35 13.20
N THR A 39 -7.03 5.43 13.06
CA THR A 39 -7.08 6.34 11.90
C THR A 39 -5.71 6.40 11.24
N LEU A 40 -5.63 6.08 9.96
CA LEU A 40 -4.45 6.34 9.13
C LEU A 40 -4.54 7.77 8.59
N ASP A 41 -3.61 8.64 8.97
CA ASP A 41 -3.57 10.05 8.57
C ASP A 41 -2.39 10.30 7.63
N PHE A 42 -2.66 10.27 6.34
CA PHE A 42 -1.66 10.41 5.27
C PHE A 42 -1.19 11.87 5.08
N GLY A 43 -1.95 12.83 5.60
CA GLY A 43 -1.56 14.24 5.60
C GLY A 43 -0.39 14.52 6.56
N LYS A 44 -0.30 13.74 7.66
CA LYS A 44 0.75 13.91 8.66
C LYS A 44 2.05 13.24 8.32
N LYS A 45 2.00 12.03 7.77
CA LYS A 45 3.20 11.23 7.47
C LYS A 45 2.93 10.12 6.46
N THR A 46 4.00 9.57 5.92
CA THR A 46 3.98 8.28 5.21
C THR A 46 3.82 7.13 6.20
N MET A 47 2.85 6.25 5.99
CA MET A 47 2.60 5.09 6.84
C MET A 47 3.55 3.95 6.52
N ILE A 48 4.08 3.28 7.54
CA ILE A 48 4.93 2.10 7.41
C ILE A 48 4.12 0.85 7.74
N MET A 49 3.98 -0.03 6.75
CA MET A 49 3.35 -1.34 6.89
C MET A 49 4.44 -2.40 6.99
N GLY A 50 4.61 -2.96 8.19
CA GLY A 50 5.59 -4.02 8.46
C GLY A 50 5.07 -5.39 8.06
N ILE A 51 5.86 -6.15 7.30
CA ILE A 51 5.54 -7.50 6.81
C ILE A 51 5.84 -8.54 7.89
N LEU A 52 4.83 -9.29 8.32
CA LEU A 52 4.94 -10.42 9.22
C LEU A 52 4.44 -11.70 8.53
N ASN A 53 5.37 -12.55 8.09
CA ASN A 53 5.01 -13.82 7.46
C ASN A 53 4.73 -14.88 8.53
N ALA A 54 3.52 -15.45 8.50
CA ALA A 54 3.07 -16.58 9.31
C ALA A 54 3.26 -17.91 8.54
N THR A 55 4.48 -18.12 8.01
CA THR A 55 4.81 -19.35 7.26
C THR A 55 5.72 -20.25 8.10
N PRO A 56 5.67 -21.60 7.94
CA PRO A 56 6.47 -22.54 8.72
C PRO A 56 7.97 -22.22 8.74
N ASP A 57 8.51 -21.73 7.62
CA ASP A 57 9.93 -21.38 7.50
C ASP A 57 10.31 -20.12 8.31
N SER A 58 9.31 -19.31 8.70
CA SER A 58 9.56 -18.03 9.40
C SER A 58 9.84 -18.21 10.91
N PHE A 59 9.48 -19.38 11.50
CA PHE A 59 9.52 -19.62 12.95
C PHE A 59 10.00 -21.04 13.32
N SER A 60 10.85 -21.66 12.53
CA SER A 60 11.17 -23.10 12.47
C SER A 60 11.75 -23.78 13.74
N ASP A 61 11.97 -23.06 14.85
CA ASP A 61 12.62 -23.62 16.04
C ASP A 61 11.69 -23.68 17.27
N GLY A 62 10.69 -24.61 17.29
CA GLY A 62 10.09 -24.91 18.58
C GLY A 62 8.57 -25.13 18.71
N GLY A 63 7.85 -25.47 17.63
CA GLY A 63 6.41 -25.82 17.67
C GLY A 63 5.46 -24.60 17.71
N LYS A 64 4.13 -24.86 17.50
CA LYS A 64 3.08 -23.83 17.31
C LYS A 64 3.00 -22.77 18.43
N PHE A 65 3.31 -23.10 19.66
CA PHE A 65 3.28 -22.13 20.78
C PHE A 65 4.41 -21.10 20.66
N ASN A 66 5.63 -21.55 20.35
CA ASN A 66 6.78 -20.67 20.16
C ASN A 66 6.63 -19.80 18.92
N GLU A 67 5.92 -20.29 17.87
CA GLU A 67 5.61 -19.51 16.66
C GLU A 67 4.75 -18.29 16.97
N ILE A 68 3.69 -18.45 17.79
CA ILE A 68 2.79 -17.37 18.19
C ILE A 68 3.54 -16.35 19.06
N GLU A 69 4.31 -16.82 20.05
CA GLU A 69 5.09 -15.94 20.93
C GLU A 69 6.13 -15.12 20.14
N ASN A 70 6.86 -15.76 19.23
CA ASN A 70 7.81 -15.09 18.36
C ASN A 70 7.14 -14.06 17.43
N ALA A 71 5.94 -14.37 16.90
CA ALA A 71 5.16 -13.44 16.10
C ALA A 71 4.75 -12.19 16.89
N VAL A 72 4.30 -12.36 18.13
CA VAL A 72 3.97 -11.25 19.05
C VAL A 72 5.20 -10.40 19.36
N ILE A 73 6.33 -11.03 19.69
CA ILE A 73 7.60 -10.32 19.97
C ILE A 73 8.01 -9.50 18.75
N ARG A 74 7.96 -10.09 17.54
CA ARG A 74 8.32 -9.43 16.29
C ARG A 74 7.35 -8.28 15.94
N ALA A 75 6.04 -8.46 16.13
CA ALA A 75 5.07 -7.39 15.93
C ALA A 75 5.33 -6.20 16.87
N LYS A 76 5.56 -6.46 18.17
CA LYS A 76 5.94 -5.42 19.14
C LYS A 76 7.24 -4.70 18.77
N GLU A 77 8.22 -5.44 18.26
CA GLU A 77 9.48 -4.86 17.78
C GLU A 77 9.25 -3.96 16.55
N MET A 78 8.46 -4.41 15.58
CA MET A 78 8.11 -3.59 14.41
C MET A 78 7.42 -2.30 14.82
N VAL A 79 6.43 -2.35 15.73
CA VAL A 79 5.74 -1.15 16.24
C VAL A 79 6.72 -0.20 16.93
N ARG A 80 7.59 -0.70 17.81
CA ARG A 80 8.64 0.11 18.46
C ARG A 80 9.60 0.74 17.45
N ASN A 81 9.84 0.08 16.32
CA ASN A 81 10.69 0.56 15.22
C ASN A 81 9.97 1.49 14.25
N GLY A 82 8.68 1.77 14.46
CA GLY A 82 7.91 2.75 13.70
C GLY A 82 6.97 2.17 12.64
N ALA A 83 6.56 0.90 12.77
CA ALA A 83 5.44 0.39 11.97
C ALA A 83 4.12 1.00 12.45
N ASP A 84 3.31 1.46 11.49
CA ASP A 84 1.97 1.99 11.68
C ASP A 84 0.88 0.95 11.42
N ILE A 85 1.23 -0.11 10.71
CA ILE A 85 0.39 -1.23 10.33
C ILE A 85 1.24 -2.49 10.39
N ILE A 86 0.70 -3.59 10.91
CA ILE A 86 1.30 -4.93 10.81
C ILE A 86 0.51 -5.74 9.80
N ASP A 87 1.17 -6.20 8.74
CA ASP A 87 0.56 -6.96 7.65
C ASP A 87 0.93 -8.44 7.77
N ILE A 88 -0.08 -9.28 8.05
CA ILE A 88 0.10 -10.70 8.37
C ILE A 88 -0.33 -11.54 7.16
N GLY A 89 0.58 -12.41 6.67
CA GLY A 89 0.29 -13.31 5.57
C GLY A 89 0.63 -14.76 5.90
N GLY A 90 -0.30 -15.69 5.63
CA GLY A 90 -0.15 -17.14 5.82
C GLY A 90 0.36 -17.88 4.60
N GLU A 91 0.37 -17.23 3.44
CA GLU A 91 0.81 -17.77 2.16
C GLU A 91 1.97 -16.95 1.60
N SER A 92 2.96 -17.63 1.03
CA SER A 92 4.01 -16.92 0.29
C SER A 92 3.49 -16.54 -1.09
N THR A 93 3.35 -15.25 -1.34
CA THR A 93 2.88 -14.68 -2.62
C THR A 93 3.99 -14.55 -3.67
N ARG A 94 5.18 -15.13 -3.41
CA ARG A 94 6.29 -15.11 -4.38
C ARG A 94 5.98 -16.02 -5.58
N PRO A 95 6.35 -15.63 -6.81
CA PRO A 95 6.18 -16.46 -7.98
C PRO A 95 6.79 -17.85 -7.79
N GLY A 96 6.03 -18.92 -8.10
CA GLY A 96 6.49 -20.31 -8.02
C GLY A 96 6.14 -21.04 -6.71
N PHE A 97 5.52 -20.38 -5.72
CA PHE A 97 4.97 -21.08 -4.55
C PHE A 97 3.59 -21.68 -4.87
N ALA A 98 3.31 -22.83 -4.30
CA ALA A 98 2.00 -23.47 -4.42
C ALA A 98 0.98 -22.70 -3.57
N ALA A 99 -0.26 -22.60 -4.09
CA ALA A 99 -1.36 -22.02 -3.33
C ALA A 99 -1.64 -22.89 -2.09
N VAL A 100 -1.83 -22.23 -0.95
CA VAL A 100 -2.15 -22.86 0.33
C VAL A 100 -3.67 -23.04 0.42
N PRO A 101 -4.20 -24.22 0.86
CA PRO A 101 -5.63 -24.38 1.12
C PRO A 101 -6.15 -23.37 2.16
N VAL A 102 -7.45 -23.03 2.09
CA VAL A 102 -8.09 -22.09 3.02
C VAL A 102 -7.89 -22.51 4.46
N GLU A 103 -8.15 -23.75 4.77
CA GLU A 103 -8.06 -24.33 6.11
C GLU A 103 -6.64 -24.18 6.69
N GLU A 104 -5.64 -24.47 5.88
CA GLU A 104 -4.25 -24.39 6.28
C GLU A 104 -3.82 -22.92 6.51
N GLU A 105 -4.27 -21.98 5.66
CA GLU A 105 -4.00 -20.56 5.85
C GLU A 105 -4.65 -20.04 7.13
N LEU A 106 -5.91 -20.43 7.40
CA LEU A 106 -6.62 -20.11 8.64
C LEU A 106 -5.87 -20.60 9.88
N GLU A 107 -5.39 -21.87 9.86
CA GLU A 107 -4.63 -22.44 10.97
C GLU A 107 -3.34 -21.67 11.26
N ARG A 108 -2.73 -21.05 10.26
CA ARG A 108 -1.52 -20.25 10.39
C ARG A 108 -1.80 -18.85 10.92
N VAL A 109 -2.79 -18.13 10.33
CA VAL A 109 -2.95 -16.70 10.59
C VAL A 109 -3.85 -16.38 11.77
N ILE A 110 -4.94 -17.12 12.01
CA ILE A 110 -5.94 -16.76 13.01
C ILE A 110 -5.38 -16.74 14.44
N PRO A 111 -4.63 -17.77 14.91
CA PRO A 111 -4.03 -17.73 16.24
C PRO A 111 -3.05 -16.57 16.43
N ILE A 112 -2.27 -16.26 15.39
CA ILE A 112 -1.28 -15.17 15.39
C ILE A 112 -1.99 -13.82 15.46
N ILE A 113 -3.03 -13.59 14.65
CA ILE A 113 -3.81 -12.34 14.66
C ILE A 113 -4.41 -12.09 16.03
N ARG A 114 -5.08 -13.07 16.63
CA ARG A 114 -5.65 -12.95 17.98
C ARG A 114 -4.61 -12.57 19.03
N ALA A 115 -3.49 -13.28 19.06
CA ALA A 115 -2.42 -13.00 19.99
C ALA A 115 -1.79 -11.62 19.79
N ILE A 116 -1.57 -11.18 18.54
CA ILE A 116 -1.00 -9.86 18.25
C ILE A 116 -1.99 -8.75 18.61
N ALA A 117 -3.28 -8.91 18.32
CA ALA A 117 -4.32 -7.90 18.60
C ALA A 117 -4.41 -7.52 20.09
N GLU A 118 -4.11 -8.45 21.01
CA GLU A 118 -4.07 -8.19 22.45
C GLU A 118 -2.83 -7.39 22.90
N HIS A 119 -1.84 -7.21 22.02
CA HIS A 119 -0.50 -6.77 22.43
C HIS A 119 0.04 -5.53 21.70
N ILE A 120 -0.62 -5.06 20.65
CA ILE A 120 -0.20 -3.88 19.87
C ILE A 120 -1.35 -2.88 19.73
N GLU A 121 -1.02 -1.60 19.56
CA GLU A 121 -1.99 -0.50 19.43
C GLU A 121 -1.92 0.14 18.02
N VAL A 122 -1.70 -0.69 17.00
CA VAL A 122 -1.76 -0.30 15.59
C VAL A 122 -2.64 -1.27 14.80
N PRO A 123 -3.26 -0.84 13.68
CA PRO A 123 -4.09 -1.73 12.89
C PRO A 123 -3.33 -2.93 12.34
N ILE A 124 -4.00 -4.08 12.31
CA ILE A 124 -3.54 -5.32 11.69
C ILE A 124 -4.17 -5.42 10.30
N SER A 125 -3.35 -5.73 9.31
CA SER A 125 -3.76 -6.07 7.95
C SER A 125 -3.60 -7.58 7.72
N ILE A 126 -4.54 -8.19 6.99
CA ILE A 126 -4.44 -9.57 6.50
C ILE A 126 -4.09 -9.58 5.02
N ASP A 127 -2.92 -10.17 4.67
CA ASP A 127 -2.47 -10.39 3.29
C ASP A 127 -3.05 -11.70 2.77
N THR A 128 -4.20 -11.62 2.11
CA THR A 128 -4.91 -12.77 1.54
C THR A 128 -5.81 -12.35 0.37
N TYR A 129 -6.00 -13.26 -0.57
CA TYR A 129 -6.96 -13.12 -1.68
C TYR A 129 -8.18 -14.04 -1.52
N LYS A 130 -8.33 -14.70 -0.35
CA LYS A 130 -9.42 -15.62 -0.03
C LYS A 130 -10.40 -14.94 0.92
N ALA A 131 -11.65 -14.78 0.49
CA ALA A 131 -12.68 -14.07 1.25
C ALA A 131 -12.95 -14.71 2.63
N GLU A 132 -12.95 -16.04 2.74
CA GLU A 132 -13.17 -16.73 4.02
C GLU A 132 -12.01 -16.47 5.01
N VAL A 133 -10.76 -16.43 4.51
CA VAL A 133 -9.60 -16.07 5.35
C VAL A 133 -9.70 -14.62 5.81
N ALA A 134 -10.02 -13.70 4.91
CA ALA A 134 -10.21 -12.29 5.23
C ALA A 134 -11.29 -12.09 6.30
N LYS A 135 -12.45 -12.76 6.16
CA LYS A 135 -13.55 -12.72 7.11
C LYS A 135 -13.12 -13.16 8.51
N GLN A 136 -12.56 -14.37 8.64
CA GLN A 136 -12.15 -14.90 9.94
C GLN A 136 -10.99 -14.09 10.55
N ALA A 137 -10.11 -13.54 9.73
CA ALA A 137 -9.04 -12.65 10.19
C ALA A 137 -9.60 -11.36 10.81
N ILE A 138 -10.63 -10.75 10.20
CA ILE A 138 -11.31 -9.56 10.76
C ILE A 138 -11.99 -9.92 12.06
N GLU A 139 -12.70 -11.04 12.14
CA GLU A 139 -13.34 -11.54 13.38
C GLU A 139 -12.30 -11.87 14.47
N ALA A 140 -11.07 -12.16 14.09
CA ALA A 140 -9.94 -12.39 15.00
C ALA A 140 -9.22 -11.12 15.45
N GLY A 141 -9.51 -9.94 14.84
CA GLY A 141 -8.93 -8.65 15.21
C GLY A 141 -8.14 -7.95 14.11
N ALA A 142 -8.19 -8.40 12.85
CA ALA A 142 -7.66 -7.63 11.73
C ALA A 142 -8.59 -6.46 11.37
N HIS A 143 -8.03 -5.40 10.78
CA HIS A 143 -8.69 -4.13 10.50
C HIS A 143 -8.63 -3.72 9.04
N ILE A 144 -7.78 -4.34 8.23
CA ILE A 144 -7.52 -4.02 6.84
C ILE A 144 -7.40 -5.33 6.05
N ILE A 145 -7.94 -5.38 4.84
CA ILE A 145 -7.70 -6.46 3.88
C ILE A 145 -6.64 -5.99 2.89
N ASN A 146 -5.58 -6.80 2.69
CA ASN A 146 -4.57 -6.57 1.65
C ASN A 146 -4.68 -7.67 0.60
N ASP A 147 -5.36 -7.38 -0.52
CA ASP A 147 -5.66 -8.37 -1.56
C ASP A 147 -4.79 -8.17 -2.80
N ILE A 148 -3.84 -9.07 -2.99
CA ILE A 148 -2.90 -9.09 -4.13
C ILE A 148 -3.54 -9.38 -5.48
N TRP A 149 -4.82 -9.73 -5.53
CA TRP A 149 -5.58 -9.94 -6.75
C TRP A 149 -6.65 -8.86 -7.02
N GLY A 150 -6.76 -7.87 -6.12
CA GLY A 150 -7.67 -6.75 -6.29
C GLY A 150 -9.14 -7.16 -6.42
N ALA A 151 -9.57 -8.07 -5.55
CA ALA A 151 -10.93 -8.64 -5.49
C ALA A 151 -11.37 -9.40 -6.76
N LYS A 152 -10.41 -9.91 -7.55
CA LYS A 152 -10.71 -10.66 -8.79
C LYS A 152 -10.57 -12.17 -8.63
N ALA A 153 -9.83 -12.65 -7.61
CA ALA A 153 -9.62 -14.07 -7.38
C ALA A 153 -10.79 -14.72 -6.63
N ASP A 154 -11.43 -13.98 -5.71
CA ASP A 154 -12.60 -14.43 -4.95
C ASP A 154 -13.72 -13.38 -5.05
N GLU A 155 -14.84 -13.76 -5.64
CA GLU A 155 -16.00 -12.86 -5.88
C GLU A 155 -16.64 -12.32 -4.58
N ASN A 156 -16.43 -13.00 -3.45
CA ASN A 156 -16.96 -12.60 -2.15
C ASN A 156 -16.07 -11.60 -1.42
N MET A 157 -14.84 -11.35 -1.87
CA MET A 157 -13.88 -10.47 -1.18
C MET A 157 -14.44 -9.05 -0.97
N GLY A 158 -15.01 -8.47 -2.01
CA GLY A 158 -15.61 -7.14 -1.92
C GLY A 158 -16.78 -7.09 -0.93
N ARG A 159 -17.59 -8.16 -0.85
CA ARG A 159 -18.68 -8.25 0.11
C ARG A 159 -18.19 -8.33 1.55
N VAL A 160 -17.15 -9.13 1.82
CA VAL A 160 -16.54 -9.18 3.15
C VAL A 160 -16.04 -7.80 3.57
N ALA A 161 -15.33 -7.08 2.71
CA ALA A 161 -14.86 -5.72 3.02
C ALA A 161 -16.04 -4.75 3.31
N ALA A 162 -17.14 -4.87 2.58
CA ALA A 162 -18.33 -4.03 2.76
C ALA A 162 -19.10 -4.36 4.05
N ASP A 163 -19.35 -5.65 4.31
CA ASP A 163 -20.15 -6.13 5.46
C ASP A 163 -19.46 -5.78 6.79
N TYR A 164 -18.12 -5.78 6.84
CA TYR A 164 -17.33 -5.43 8.04
C TYR A 164 -16.87 -3.95 8.07
N ASP A 165 -17.20 -3.16 7.05
CA ASP A 165 -16.80 -1.74 6.90
C ASP A 165 -15.28 -1.51 7.08
N VAL A 166 -14.45 -2.42 6.58
CA VAL A 166 -12.98 -2.34 6.66
C VAL A 166 -12.34 -1.83 5.39
N PRO A 167 -11.20 -1.13 5.46
CA PRO A 167 -10.41 -0.79 4.28
C PRO A 167 -9.91 -2.02 3.53
N ILE A 168 -9.85 -1.90 2.20
CA ILE A 168 -9.28 -2.91 1.32
C ILE A 168 -8.20 -2.32 0.41
N VAL A 169 -7.05 -2.98 0.35
CA VAL A 169 -6.00 -2.70 -0.62
C VAL A 169 -6.25 -3.54 -1.86
N LEU A 170 -6.36 -2.88 -3.00
CA LEU A 170 -6.56 -3.49 -4.30
C LEU A 170 -5.25 -3.43 -5.09
N MET A 171 -4.54 -4.56 -5.15
CA MET A 171 -3.30 -4.63 -5.92
C MET A 171 -3.56 -5.02 -7.37
N HIS A 172 -2.86 -4.36 -8.29
CA HIS A 172 -2.83 -4.80 -9.68
C HIS A 172 -2.09 -6.12 -9.84
N ASN A 173 -2.76 -7.12 -10.37
CA ASN A 173 -2.19 -8.42 -10.74
C ASN A 173 -2.91 -9.00 -11.97
N ARG A 174 -2.25 -9.91 -12.69
CA ARG A 174 -2.80 -10.68 -13.82
C ARG A 174 -2.23 -12.10 -13.84
N HIS A 175 -2.98 -13.03 -14.43
CA HIS A 175 -2.47 -14.38 -14.72
C HIS A 175 -1.47 -14.43 -15.88
N ASN A 176 -1.51 -13.43 -16.77
CA ASN A 176 -0.63 -13.31 -17.94
C ASN A 176 -0.10 -11.88 -18.09
N ARG A 177 0.77 -11.67 -19.09
CA ARG A 177 1.35 -10.37 -19.42
C ARG A 177 0.88 -9.82 -20.76
N ASP A 178 -0.35 -10.13 -21.18
CA ASP A 178 -0.91 -9.73 -22.47
C ASP A 178 -1.39 -8.28 -22.44
N TYR A 179 -0.46 -7.35 -22.26
CA TYR A 179 -0.73 -5.92 -22.30
C TYR A 179 -0.70 -5.39 -23.75
N LYS A 180 -1.72 -4.62 -24.14
CA LYS A 180 -1.78 -3.88 -25.42
C LYS A 180 -1.04 -2.56 -25.31
N VAL A 181 -1.33 -1.80 -24.27
CA VAL A 181 -0.63 -0.56 -23.88
C VAL A 181 -0.42 -0.62 -22.37
N PHE A 182 0.76 -1.04 -21.94
CA PHE A 182 1.05 -1.47 -20.58
C PHE A 182 0.44 -0.57 -19.49
N MET A 183 0.85 0.69 -19.37
CA MET A 183 0.37 1.57 -18.29
C MET A 183 -1.13 1.83 -18.34
N ARG A 184 -1.71 1.98 -19.55
CA ARG A 184 -3.16 2.16 -19.70
C ARG A 184 -3.91 0.93 -19.20
N ASP A 185 -3.43 -0.26 -19.56
CA ASP A 185 -4.10 -1.51 -19.23
C ASP A 185 -4.00 -1.78 -17.72
N VAL A 186 -2.84 -1.48 -17.08
CA VAL A 186 -2.67 -1.52 -15.62
C VAL A 186 -3.67 -0.61 -14.89
N ILE A 187 -3.86 0.61 -15.37
CA ILE A 187 -4.82 1.56 -14.77
C ILE A 187 -6.26 1.09 -14.98
N ASN A 188 -6.59 0.56 -16.16
CA ASN A 188 -7.93 0.02 -16.43
C ASN A 188 -8.25 -1.18 -15.53
N ASP A 189 -7.28 -2.08 -15.29
CA ASP A 189 -7.45 -3.21 -14.37
C ASP A 189 -7.71 -2.78 -12.93
N LEU A 190 -7.09 -1.68 -12.47
CA LEU A 190 -7.38 -1.10 -11.16
C LEU A 190 -8.77 -0.48 -11.11
N TYR A 191 -9.21 0.23 -12.16
CA TYR A 191 -10.58 0.72 -12.24
C TYR A 191 -11.62 -0.41 -12.20
N GLU A 192 -11.32 -1.56 -12.83
CA GLU A 192 -12.15 -2.75 -12.74
C GLU A 192 -12.23 -3.28 -11.29
N SER A 193 -11.09 -3.42 -10.61
CA SER A 193 -11.05 -3.82 -9.19
C SER A 193 -11.84 -2.85 -8.29
N ILE A 194 -11.68 -1.54 -8.50
CA ILE A 194 -12.43 -0.52 -7.78
C ILE A 194 -13.94 -0.65 -8.05
N ALA A 195 -14.35 -0.89 -9.30
CA ALA A 195 -15.75 -1.09 -9.65
C ALA A 195 -16.33 -2.34 -8.98
N ILE A 196 -15.59 -3.45 -8.94
CA ILE A 196 -16.00 -4.71 -8.28
C ILE A 196 -16.34 -4.44 -6.81
N VAL A 197 -15.42 -3.84 -6.05
CA VAL A 197 -15.64 -3.63 -4.61
C VAL A 197 -16.70 -2.57 -4.32
N LYS A 198 -16.81 -1.52 -5.14
CA LYS A 198 -17.88 -0.52 -5.01
C LYS A 198 -19.25 -1.12 -5.30
N ASN A 199 -19.38 -1.98 -6.29
CA ASN A 199 -20.62 -2.70 -6.58
C ASN A 199 -21.00 -3.68 -5.45
N ALA A 200 -20.03 -4.20 -4.72
CA ALA A 200 -20.25 -5.00 -3.52
C ALA A 200 -20.62 -4.18 -2.27
N GLY A 201 -20.57 -2.84 -2.34
CA GLY A 201 -20.97 -1.93 -1.25
C GLY A 201 -19.79 -1.29 -0.49
N VAL A 202 -18.54 -1.54 -0.87
CA VAL A 202 -17.39 -0.89 -0.24
C VAL A 202 -17.44 0.60 -0.48
N LYS A 203 -17.36 1.37 0.60
CA LYS A 203 -17.32 2.83 0.55
C LYS A 203 -16.02 3.30 -0.11
N ASP A 204 -16.13 4.34 -0.87
CA ASP A 204 -15.01 4.93 -1.63
C ASP A 204 -13.82 5.31 -0.72
N GLU A 205 -14.11 5.76 0.52
CA GLU A 205 -13.12 6.10 1.55
C GLU A 205 -12.40 4.89 2.18
N LYS A 206 -12.78 3.68 1.85
CA LYS A 206 -12.17 2.45 2.35
C LYS A 206 -11.23 1.79 1.32
N ILE A 207 -11.07 2.39 0.14
CA ILE A 207 -10.28 1.82 -0.94
C ILE A 207 -8.86 2.39 -0.91
N ILE A 208 -7.87 1.50 -1.00
CA ILE A 208 -6.44 1.77 -1.17
C ILE A 208 -6.01 1.03 -2.44
N VAL A 209 -5.12 1.60 -3.24
CA VAL A 209 -4.63 0.96 -4.46
C VAL A 209 -3.14 0.63 -4.34
N ASP A 210 -2.70 -0.49 -4.94
CA ASP A 210 -1.29 -0.88 -5.04
C ASP A 210 -0.93 -1.13 -6.51
N PRO A 211 0.12 -0.47 -7.03
CA PRO A 211 0.60 -0.68 -8.39
C PRO A 211 0.98 -2.12 -8.74
N GLY A 212 1.26 -2.98 -7.77
CA GLY A 212 1.62 -4.38 -7.97
C GLY A 212 3.04 -4.58 -8.51
N ILE A 213 4.03 -3.85 -8.00
CA ILE A 213 5.44 -4.04 -8.40
C ILE A 213 5.86 -5.49 -8.17
N GLY A 214 6.45 -6.13 -9.20
CA GLY A 214 6.91 -7.52 -9.16
C GLY A 214 5.86 -8.56 -9.50
N PHE A 215 4.61 -8.17 -9.82
CA PHE A 215 3.53 -9.09 -10.21
C PHE A 215 3.14 -8.87 -11.68
N ALA A 216 3.01 -9.97 -12.43
CA ALA A 216 2.66 -9.97 -13.87
C ALA A 216 3.47 -8.96 -14.72
N ARG A 217 4.76 -8.77 -14.42
CA ARG A 217 5.64 -7.79 -15.07
C ARG A 217 7.05 -8.31 -15.24
N ASP A 218 7.73 -7.84 -16.30
CA ASP A 218 9.17 -7.96 -16.39
C ASP A 218 9.91 -6.80 -15.69
N TYR A 219 11.24 -6.78 -15.84
CA TYR A 219 12.09 -5.76 -15.25
C TYR A 219 11.77 -4.35 -15.76
N GLN A 220 11.63 -4.19 -17.08
CA GLN A 220 11.38 -2.89 -17.70
C GLN A 220 10.00 -2.35 -17.35
N GLU A 221 8.98 -3.21 -17.30
CA GLU A 221 7.63 -2.88 -16.90
C GLU A 221 7.56 -2.46 -15.42
N ASN A 222 8.34 -3.10 -14.53
CA ASN A 222 8.47 -2.67 -13.15
C ASN A 222 9.10 -1.27 -13.04
N LEU A 223 10.19 -1.00 -13.77
CA LEU A 223 10.81 0.32 -13.81
C LEU A 223 9.87 1.38 -14.40
N LEU A 224 9.13 1.03 -15.45
CA LEU A 224 8.14 1.92 -16.05
C LEU A 224 7.01 2.26 -15.07
N THR A 225 6.52 1.26 -14.32
CA THR A 225 5.52 1.46 -13.26
C THR A 225 6.05 2.39 -12.17
N MET A 226 7.28 2.18 -11.69
CA MET A 226 7.92 3.07 -10.71
C MET A 226 8.00 4.51 -11.21
N ARG A 227 8.44 4.74 -12.45
CA ARG A 227 8.52 6.09 -13.04
C ARG A 227 7.18 6.81 -13.12
N ASN A 228 6.07 6.06 -13.20
CA ASN A 228 4.70 6.55 -13.34
C ASN A 228 3.85 6.42 -12.08
N LEU A 229 4.43 6.32 -10.88
CA LEU A 229 3.68 6.20 -9.60
C LEU A 229 2.69 7.37 -9.39
N ASP A 230 3.03 8.56 -9.85
CA ASP A 230 2.11 9.72 -9.80
C ASP A 230 0.80 9.51 -10.60
N THR A 231 0.79 8.61 -11.57
CA THR A 231 -0.45 8.23 -12.28
C THR A 231 -1.42 7.47 -11.37
N PHE A 232 -0.90 6.63 -10.46
CA PHE A 232 -1.74 5.92 -9.47
C PHE A 232 -2.26 6.89 -8.41
N VAL A 233 -1.43 7.84 -7.95
CA VAL A 233 -1.85 8.88 -7.00
C VAL A 233 -2.98 9.74 -7.58
N LYS A 234 -2.93 10.05 -8.88
CA LYS A 234 -3.99 10.80 -9.59
C LYS A 234 -5.33 10.07 -9.68
N LEU A 235 -5.41 8.78 -9.35
CA LEU A 235 -6.68 8.07 -9.22
C LEU A 235 -7.52 8.58 -8.04
N GLY A 236 -6.91 9.33 -7.09
CA GLY A 236 -7.58 9.92 -5.94
C GLY A 236 -7.75 8.99 -4.75
N TYR A 237 -7.11 7.82 -4.77
CA TYR A 237 -7.05 6.86 -3.67
C TYR A 237 -5.65 6.86 -3.05
N PRO A 238 -5.51 6.57 -1.74
CA PRO A 238 -4.20 6.33 -1.17
C PRO A 238 -3.49 5.19 -1.89
N VAL A 239 -2.18 5.36 -2.08
CA VAL A 239 -1.34 4.38 -2.79
C VAL A 239 -0.43 3.67 -1.80
N LEU A 240 -0.53 2.33 -1.77
CA LEU A 240 0.43 1.45 -1.11
C LEU A 240 1.53 1.06 -2.11
N LEU A 241 2.78 1.10 -1.67
CA LEU A 241 3.94 0.69 -2.45
C LEU A 241 4.72 -0.42 -1.73
N GLY A 242 4.77 -1.60 -2.33
CA GLY A 242 5.49 -2.76 -1.85
C GLY A 242 6.67 -3.14 -2.77
N THR A 243 7.86 -2.55 -2.55
CA THR A 243 9.07 -2.84 -3.33
C THR A 243 10.13 -3.63 -2.55
N SER A 244 9.90 -3.86 -1.25
CA SER A 244 10.88 -4.39 -0.32
C SER A 244 11.49 -5.71 -0.78
N ARG A 245 12.81 -5.71 -1.00
CA ARG A 245 13.64 -6.85 -1.40
C ARG A 245 13.25 -7.52 -2.73
N LYS A 246 12.41 -6.86 -3.57
CA LYS A 246 11.88 -7.45 -4.82
C LYS A 246 12.96 -7.66 -5.88
N THR A 247 12.68 -8.57 -6.81
CA THR A 247 13.59 -9.00 -7.88
C THR A 247 14.08 -7.84 -8.74
N MET A 248 13.25 -6.82 -8.96
CA MET A 248 13.63 -5.60 -9.69
C MET A 248 14.89 -4.94 -9.08
N ILE A 249 15.00 -4.89 -7.75
CA ILE A 249 16.17 -4.34 -7.06
C ILE A 249 17.39 -5.23 -7.28
N GLY A 250 17.21 -6.55 -7.14
CA GLY A 250 18.29 -7.50 -7.38
C GLY A 250 18.82 -7.45 -8.81
N GLN A 251 17.94 -7.26 -9.80
CA GLN A 251 18.34 -7.11 -11.21
C GLN A 251 19.08 -5.79 -11.49
N ALA A 252 18.69 -4.71 -10.80
CA ALA A 252 19.35 -3.41 -10.97
C ALA A 252 20.74 -3.36 -10.33
N LEU A 253 20.94 -4.05 -9.20
CA LEU A 253 22.15 -3.95 -8.39
C LEU A 253 23.05 -5.20 -8.48
N ASP A 254 22.57 -6.26 -9.13
CA ASP A 254 23.20 -7.60 -9.15
C ASP A 254 23.44 -8.16 -7.74
N LEU A 255 22.38 -8.07 -6.87
CA LEU A 255 22.47 -8.42 -5.45
C LEU A 255 21.49 -9.53 -5.06
N PRO A 256 21.89 -10.45 -4.16
CA PRO A 256 21.01 -11.43 -3.55
C PRO A 256 19.97 -10.77 -2.63
N VAL A 257 18.91 -11.51 -2.29
CA VAL A 257 17.73 -10.96 -1.58
C VAL A 257 18.07 -10.26 -0.25
N HIS A 258 19.04 -10.80 0.51
CA HIS A 258 19.42 -10.27 1.82
C HIS A 258 20.28 -8.99 1.76
N GLU A 259 20.80 -8.64 0.59
CA GLU A 259 21.61 -7.43 0.36
C GLU A 259 20.85 -6.31 -0.38
N ARG A 260 19.49 -6.35 -0.41
CA ARG A 260 18.67 -5.38 -1.16
C ARG A 260 18.10 -4.25 -0.30
N MET A 261 18.62 -4.03 0.88
CA MET A 261 18.07 -3.05 1.82
C MET A 261 18.22 -1.62 1.29
N GLU A 262 19.39 -1.22 0.83
CA GLU A 262 19.65 0.12 0.27
C GLU A 262 18.84 0.38 -0.99
N GLY A 263 18.74 -0.62 -1.88
CA GLY A 263 17.89 -0.55 -3.07
C GLY A 263 16.40 -0.43 -2.70
N THR A 264 15.96 -1.13 -1.64
CA THR A 264 14.61 -0.92 -1.10
C THR A 264 14.45 0.52 -0.64
N GLY A 265 15.39 1.05 0.15
CA GLY A 265 15.38 2.43 0.62
C GLY A 265 15.28 3.45 -0.51
N ALA A 266 16.08 3.29 -1.57
CA ALA A 266 16.03 4.15 -2.75
C ALA A 266 14.64 4.12 -3.43
N THR A 267 14.03 2.93 -3.58
CA THR A 267 12.72 2.79 -4.22
C THR A 267 11.58 3.39 -3.38
N ILE A 268 11.62 3.28 -2.05
CA ILE A 268 10.61 3.89 -1.18
C ILE A 268 10.75 5.41 -1.11
N CYS A 269 11.98 5.95 -1.02
CA CYS A 269 12.20 7.40 -1.08
C CYS A 269 11.64 7.98 -2.38
N TYR A 270 11.89 7.33 -3.50
CA TYR A 270 11.32 7.72 -4.79
C TYR A 270 9.79 7.63 -4.79
N GLY A 271 9.22 6.56 -4.21
CA GLY A 271 7.77 6.38 -4.08
C GLY A 271 7.11 7.48 -3.24
N ILE A 272 7.71 7.85 -2.10
CA ILE A 272 7.25 8.95 -1.24
C ILE A 272 7.28 10.28 -2.01
N GLN A 273 8.36 10.56 -2.73
CA GLN A 273 8.47 11.75 -3.57
C GLN A 273 7.40 11.79 -4.67
N LYS A 274 6.98 10.63 -5.18
CA LYS A 274 5.89 10.48 -6.17
C LYS A 274 4.49 10.55 -5.55
N GLY A 275 4.38 10.62 -4.23
CA GLY A 275 3.12 10.77 -3.51
C GLY A 275 2.51 9.44 -3.01
N CYS A 276 3.28 8.35 -2.91
CA CYS A 276 2.81 7.14 -2.23
C CYS A 276 2.58 7.38 -0.75
N HIS A 277 1.54 6.75 -0.18
CA HIS A 277 1.02 7.03 1.16
C HIS A 277 1.40 5.96 2.18
N ILE A 278 1.50 4.70 1.74
CA ILE A 278 1.82 3.54 2.58
C ILE A 278 3.01 2.81 1.94
N ILE A 279 4.01 2.50 2.74
CA ILE A 279 5.21 1.76 2.32
C ILE A 279 5.24 0.41 3.03
N ARG A 280 5.13 -0.70 2.27
CA ARG A 280 5.11 -2.08 2.80
C ARG A 280 6.51 -2.68 2.75
N VAL A 281 7.08 -3.03 3.94
CA VAL A 281 8.50 -3.32 4.09
C VAL A 281 8.80 -4.45 5.09
N HIS A 282 9.94 -5.14 4.89
CA HIS A 282 10.52 -6.10 5.85
C HIS A 282 11.39 -5.40 6.91
N ASP A 283 12.19 -4.42 6.49
CA ASP A 283 13.20 -3.74 7.31
C ASP A 283 12.62 -2.45 7.91
N VAL A 284 11.65 -2.61 8.84
CA VAL A 284 10.83 -1.51 9.39
C VAL A 284 11.69 -0.39 9.97
N LYS A 285 12.70 -0.72 10.77
CA LYS A 285 13.53 0.26 11.48
C LYS A 285 14.24 1.23 10.54
N GLU A 286 14.89 0.71 9.52
CA GLU A 286 15.64 1.48 8.54
C GLU A 286 14.68 2.28 7.64
N MET A 287 13.62 1.62 7.17
CA MET A 287 12.67 2.23 6.24
C MET A 287 11.82 3.32 6.90
N SER A 288 11.45 3.18 8.19
CA SER A 288 10.72 4.22 8.92
C SER A 288 11.55 5.49 9.10
N ARG A 289 12.87 5.34 9.32
CA ARG A 289 13.80 6.50 9.40
C ARG A 289 13.94 7.21 8.05
N MET A 290 14.03 6.44 6.95
CA MET A 290 14.08 7.01 5.60
C MET A 290 12.78 7.72 5.26
N ALA A 291 11.62 7.12 5.56
CA ALA A 291 10.30 7.74 5.33
C ALA A 291 10.16 9.03 6.15
N LYS A 292 10.53 9.04 7.43
CA LYS A 292 10.51 10.23 8.27
C LYS A 292 11.38 11.36 7.70
N MET A 293 12.57 11.03 7.18
CA MET A 293 13.43 12.03 6.53
C MET A 293 12.81 12.56 5.25
N MET A 294 12.20 11.68 4.43
CA MET A 294 11.50 12.10 3.22
C MET A 294 10.29 12.96 3.53
N ASP A 295 9.48 12.62 4.53
CA ASP A 295 8.32 13.41 4.96
C ASP A 295 8.76 14.84 5.39
N ALA A 296 9.86 14.95 6.15
CA ALA A 296 10.44 16.25 6.53
C ALA A 296 10.88 17.07 5.30
N LEU A 297 11.55 16.43 4.32
CA LEU A 297 11.96 17.08 3.06
C LEU A 297 10.76 17.52 2.21
N MET A 298 9.65 16.79 2.29
CA MET A 298 8.40 17.06 1.57
C MET A 298 7.46 18.01 2.33
N GLY A 299 7.85 18.49 3.52
CA GLY A 299 7.04 19.36 4.36
C GLY A 299 5.86 18.67 5.04
N LYS A 300 5.92 17.34 5.22
CA LYS A 300 4.97 16.55 6.00
C LYS A 300 5.51 16.36 7.42
N GLY A 301 4.60 16.14 8.36
CA GLY A 301 4.96 15.92 9.75
C GLY A 301 5.08 17.21 10.55
N GLU A 302 5.25 17.06 11.87
CA GLU A 302 5.45 18.20 12.75
C GLU A 302 6.79 18.87 12.39
N THR A 303 6.74 20.11 11.94
CA THR A 303 7.92 20.96 11.87
C THR A 303 8.41 21.12 13.31
N VAL A 304 9.56 20.52 13.59
CA VAL A 304 10.29 20.84 14.83
C VAL A 304 10.68 22.32 14.71
N GLY A 305 9.86 23.18 15.34
CA GLY A 305 10.14 24.61 15.48
C GLY A 305 11.30 24.85 16.43
#